data_64a4da37640fba46049326b048dfa8dc
#
_entry.id   64a4da37640fba46049326b048dfa8dc
#
_cell.length_a   1.000
_cell.length_b   1.000
_cell.length_c   1.000
_cell.angle_alpha   90.00
_cell.angle_beta   90.00
_cell.angle_gamma   90.00
#
_symmetry.space_group_name_H-M   'P 1'
#
loop_
_entity.id
_entity.type
_entity.pdbx_description
1 polymer ?
#
loop_
_entity_poly.entity_id
_entity_poly.type
_entity_poly.pdbx_seq_one_letter_code
_entity_poly.pdbx_strand_id
1 'polypeptide(L)'
;MSCLKCLKYTMCMVNFIFFICGAAVFGIGIYLMTSSTRFSSILPSLQAMNIANTLFIIGIIITCVSFLGFLGALKENRCLLISFFILLFILMLAELATACILLMYESEIEKFLDNDLKIGLKNSKDKRINGTETDDWDTVQITFQCCGIYNSTDWSNNVPKSCNVPGNGTQKYWPQGCFKKLQATFEENLLNAGIGVIVVCIIEVLGMCFSMTLFCHISRSGLGYK
;
A
#
# COMPACT_ATOMS: atom_id res chain seq x y z
N MET A 1 37.94 7.17 -13.15
CA MET A 1 37.23 6.19 -14.03
C MET A 1 36.58 5.01 -13.27
N SER A 2 37.14 4.50 -12.17
CA SER A 2 36.57 3.38 -11.41
C SER A 2 35.25 3.73 -10.67
N CYS A 3 35.14 4.94 -10.12
CA CYS A 3 33.98 5.38 -9.33
C CYS A 3 32.67 5.45 -10.17
N LEU A 4 32.74 5.98 -11.40
CA LEU A 4 31.58 6.06 -12.30
C LEU A 4 31.09 4.68 -12.80
N LYS A 5 32.02 3.74 -13.04
CA LYS A 5 31.65 2.37 -13.35
C LYS A 5 30.97 1.71 -12.15
N CYS A 6 31.48 1.91 -10.94
CA CYS A 6 30.87 1.44 -9.71
C CYS A 6 29.45 2.00 -9.56
N LEU A 7 29.26 3.31 -9.74
CA LEU A 7 27.95 3.96 -9.68
C LEU A 7 26.95 3.38 -10.68
N LYS A 8 27.39 3.17 -11.94
CA LYS A 8 26.58 2.54 -12.99
C LYS A 8 26.12 1.13 -12.58
N TYR A 9 27.07 0.28 -12.14
CA TYR A 9 26.74 -1.09 -11.74
C TYR A 9 25.84 -1.12 -10.50
N THR A 10 26.11 -0.28 -9.50
CA THR A 10 25.25 -0.16 -8.32
C THR A 10 23.82 0.24 -8.72
N MET A 11 23.67 1.24 -9.59
CA MET A 11 22.38 1.67 -10.08
C MET A 11 21.66 0.56 -10.86
N CYS A 12 22.38 -0.18 -11.73
CA CYS A 12 21.81 -1.34 -12.45
C CYS A 12 21.34 -2.42 -11.47
N MET A 13 22.18 -2.82 -10.51
CA MET A 13 21.86 -3.90 -9.57
C MET A 13 20.69 -3.54 -8.68
N VAL A 14 20.68 -2.35 -8.09
CA VAL A 14 19.58 -1.92 -7.22
C VAL A 14 18.26 -1.84 -7.98
N ASN A 15 18.24 -1.21 -9.16
CA ASN A 15 17.03 -1.13 -9.97
C ASN A 15 16.58 -2.51 -10.48
N PHE A 16 17.49 -3.43 -10.78
CA PHE A 16 17.14 -4.80 -11.15
C PHE A 16 16.45 -5.54 -10.00
N ILE A 17 16.93 -5.39 -8.76
CA ILE A 17 16.30 -5.96 -7.57
C ILE A 17 14.88 -5.38 -7.40
N PHE A 18 14.73 -4.06 -7.47
CA PHE A 18 13.41 -3.42 -7.40
C PHE A 18 12.47 -3.86 -8.54
N PHE A 19 13.00 -4.07 -9.74
CA PHE A 19 12.22 -4.60 -10.86
C PHE A 19 11.64 -5.98 -10.56
N ILE A 20 12.44 -6.89 -10.01
CA ILE A 20 11.96 -8.23 -9.62
C ILE A 20 10.95 -8.14 -8.47
N CYS A 21 11.22 -7.32 -7.44
CA CYS A 21 10.29 -7.09 -6.34
C CYS A 21 8.96 -6.49 -6.84
N GLY A 22 9.01 -5.49 -7.71
CA GLY A 22 7.83 -4.86 -8.30
C GLY A 22 7.00 -5.85 -9.11
N ALA A 23 7.65 -6.69 -9.93
CA ALA A 23 6.99 -7.73 -10.70
C ALA A 23 6.31 -8.78 -9.78
N ALA A 24 6.94 -9.14 -8.66
CA ALA A 24 6.37 -10.04 -7.67
C ALA A 24 5.12 -9.41 -7.00
N VAL A 25 5.20 -8.15 -6.57
CA VAL A 25 4.07 -7.42 -5.98
C VAL A 25 2.93 -7.28 -6.98
N PHE A 26 3.22 -6.97 -8.24
CA PHE A 26 2.26 -6.92 -9.33
C PHE A 26 1.55 -8.27 -9.53
N GLY A 27 2.31 -9.38 -9.56
CA GLY A 27 1.78 -10.73 -9.67
C GLY A 27 0.86 -11.10 -8.50
N ILE A 28 1.24 -10.73 -7.27
CA ILE A 28 0.40 -10.91 -6.08
C ILE A 28 -0.89 -10.09 -6.21
N GLY A 29 -0.81 -8.84 -6.68
CA GLY A 29 -1.98 -8.00 -6.95
C GLY A 29 -2.96 -8.67 -7.91
N ILE A 30 -2.49 -9.19 -9.05
CA ILE A 30 -3.31 -9.94 -10.00
C ILE A 30 -3.92 -11.19 -9.35
N TYR A 31 -3.11 -11.97 -8.64
CA TYR A 31 -3.60 -13.18 -7.97
C TYR A 31 -4.71 -12.87 -6.97
N LEU A 32 -4.55 -11.82 -6.16
CA LEU A 32 -5.59 -11.38 -5.23
C LEU A 32 -6.83 -10.85 -5.97
N MET A 33 -6.71 -10.13 -7.06
CA MET A 33 -7.85 -9.66 -7.86
C MET A 33 -8.66 -10.84 -8.43
N THR A 34 -7.99 -11.88 -8.90
CA THR A 34 -8.66 -13.06 -9.48
C THR A 34 -9.21 -14.01 -8.43
N SER A 35 -8.54 -14.13 -7.27
CA SER A 35 -8.94 -15.02 -6.18
C SER A 35 -9.94 -14.38 -5.20
N SER A 36 -9.98 -13.06 -5.11
CA SER A 36 -10.73 -12.31 -4.10
C SER A 36 -11.86 -11.49 -4.71
N THR A 37 -12.92 -12.12 -5.16
CA THR A 37 -14.22 -11.45 -5.29
C THR A 37 -14.83 -11.09 -3.91
N ARG A 38 -14.13 -11.38 -2.81
CA ARG A 38 -14.67 -11.38 -1.44
C ARG A 38 -14.27 -10.18 -0.57
N PHE A 39 -13.20 -9.45 -0.88
CA PHE A 39 -12.71 -8.36 0.00
C PHE A 39 -13.30 -6.97 -0.26
N SER A 40 -14.21 -6.83 -1.23
CA SER A 40 -14.66 -5.52 -1.70
C SER A 40 -15.79 -4.88 -0.87
N SER A 41 -16.32 -5.57 0.12
CA SER A 41 -17.56 -5.13 0.78
C SER A 41 -17.42 -4.45 2.13
N ILE A 42 -16.19 -4.36 2.68
CA ILE A 42 -15.97 -3.80 4.03
C ILE A 42 -15.98 -2.27 4.01
N LEU A 43 -15.32 -1.67 3.03
CA LEU A 43 -15.20 -0.23 2.84
C LEU A 43 -15.71 0.14 1.44
N PRO A 44 -17.03 0.30 1.27
CA PRO A 44 -17.63 0.53 -0.05
C PRO A 44 -17.11 1.75 -0.79
N SER A 45 -16.82 2.82 -0.07
CA SER A 45 -16.26 4.05 -0.66
C SER A 45 -14.81 3.90 -1.10
N LEU A 46 -14.07 2.97 -0.49
CA LEU A 46 -12.69 2.62 -0.86
C LEU A 46 -12.63 1.36 -1.74
N GLN A 47 -13.73 0.98 -2.37
CA GLN A 47 -13.82 -0.21 -3.23
C GLN A 47 -12.78 -0.19 -4.38
N ALA A 48 -12.44 1.00 -4.89
CA ALA A 48 -11.36 1.19 -5.85
C ALA A 48 -9.96 1.03 -5.23
N MET A 49 -9.84 1.15 -3.91
CA MET A 49 -8.60 1.04 -3.13
C MET A 49 -8.52 -0.25 -2.32
N ASN A 50 -9.13 -1.35 -2.82
CA ASN A 50 -8.92 -2.63 -2.17
C ASN A 50 -7.43 -3.03 -2.24
N ILE A 51 -6.97 -3.82 -1.29
CA ILE A 51 -5.56 -4.25 -1.17
C ILE A 51 -5.03 -4.80 -2.51
N ALA A 52 -5.86 -5.55 -3.24
CA ALA A 52 -5.48 -6.14 -4.52
C ALA A 52 -5.21 -5.08 -5.59
N ASN A 53 -6.11 -4.08 -5.74
CA ASN A 53 -5.91 -2.97 -6.68
C ASN A 53 -4.71 -2.11 -6.29
N THR A 54 -4.53 -1.85 -5.00
CA THR A 54 -3.39 -1.07 -4.50
C THR A 54 -2.07 -1.78 -4.81
N LEU A 55 -1.95 -3.07 -4.51
CA LEU A 55 -0.76 -3.87 -4.84
C LEU A 55 -0.52 -3.95 -6.34
N PHE A 56 -1.58 -4.09 -7.15
CA PHE A 56 -1.49 -4.07 -8.61
C PHE A 56 -0.91 -2.75 -9.12
N ILE A 57 -1.44 -1.61 -8.69
CA ILE A 57 -0.98 -0.28 -9.12
C ILE A 57 0.45 -0.01 -8.64
N ILE A 58 0.74 -0.25 -7.36
CA ILE A 58 2.09 -0.07 -6.79
C ILE A 58 3.09 -0.97 -7.51
N GLY A 59 2.74 -2.25 -7.77
CA GLY A 59 3.59 -3.17 -8.50
C GLY A 59 3.93 -2.70 -9.91
N ILE A 60 2.95 -2.13 -10.65
CA ILE A 60 3.20 -1.50 -11.96
C ILE A 60 4.17 -0.33 -11.84
N ILE A 61 3.93 0.60 -10.91
CA ILE A 61 4.75 1.79 -10.73
C ILE A 61 6.20 1.40 -10.44
N ILE A 62 6.43 0.53 -9.44
CA ILE A 62 7.77 0.06 -9.08
C ILE A 62 8.45 -0.62 -10.27
N THR A 63 7.74 -1.51 -10.97
CA THR A 63 8.28 -2.24 -12.13
C THR A 63 8.68 -1.29 -13.24
N CYS A 64 7.82 -0.34 -13.61
CA CYS A 64 8.10 0.60 -14.70
C CYS A 64 9.25 1.56 -14.36
N VAL A 65 9.25 2.13 -13.15
CA VAL A 65 10.30 3.06 -12.71
C VAL A 65 11.65 2.34 -12.64
N SER A 66 11.69 1.16 -12.03
CA SER A 66 12.92 0.37 -11.90
C SER A 66 13.44 -0.09 -13.26
N PHE A 67 12.57 -0.44 -14.20
CA PHE A 67 12.95 -0.78 -15.57
C PHE A 67 13.61 0.39 -16.30
N LEU A 68 13.06 1.60 -16.14
CA LEU A 68 13.67 2.82 -16.70
C LEU A 68 15.05 3.10 -16.10
N GLY A 69 15.19 2.98 -14.77
CA GLY A 69 16.47 3.16 -14.09
C GLY A 69 17.50 2.14 -14.50
N PHE A 70 17.13 0.86 -14.59
CA PHE A 70 17.97 -0.23 -15.04
C PHE A 70 18.45 -0.03 -16.49
N LEU A 71 17.52 0.17 -17.43
CA LEU A 71 17.86 0.38 -18.84
C LEU A 71 18.62 1.68 -19.06
N GLY A 72 18.26 2.74 -18.34
CA GLY A 72 18.93 4.02 -18.43
C GLY A 72 20.42 3.94 -18.04
N ALA A 73 20.72 3.25 -16.94
CA ALA A 73 22.08 3.01 -16.50
C ALA A 73 22.82 2.01 -17.43
N LEU A 74 22.15 0.90 -17.82
CA LEU A 74 22.78 -0.14 -18.65
C LEU A 74 23.17 0.37 -20.04
N LYS A 75 22.22 1.07 -20.70
CA LYS A 75 22.40 1.60 -22.07
C LYS A 75 23.04 2.99 -22.12
N GLU A 76 23.34 3.60 -20.96
CA GLU A 76 23.84 4.96 -20.85
C GLU A 76 22.99 5.98 -21.63
N ASN A 77 21.68 5.78 -21.59
CA ASN A 77 20.75 6.60 -22.35
C ASN A 77 20.26 7.79 -21.50
N ARG A 78 20.58 8.99 -21.93
CA ARG A 78 20.23 10.25 -21.22
C ARG A 78 18.73 10.43 -21.04
N CYS A 79 17.94 10.09 -22.07
CA CYS A 79 16.49 10.25 -22.02
C CYS A 79 15.86 9.36 -20.96
N LEU A 80 16.31 8.11 -20.84
CA LEU A 80 15.81 7.19 -19.82
C LEU A 80 16.21 7.62 -18.41
N LEU A 81 17.45 8.14 -18.23
CA LEU A 81 17.95 8.63 -16.95
C LEU A 81 17.19 9.87 -16.48
N ILE A 82 16.93 10.83 -17.36
CA ILE A 82 16.16 12.01 -16.98
C ILE A 82 14.69 11.69 -16.72
N SER A 83 14.10 10.76 -17.49
CA SER A 83 12.74 10.28 -17.22
C SER A 83 12.63 9.59 -15.88
N PHE A 84 13.61 8.75 -15.52
CA PHE A 84 13.71 8.10 -14.22
C PHE A 84 13.81 9.14 -13.08
N PHE A 85 14.67 10.16 -13.24
CA PHE A 85 14.80 11.26 -12.28
C PHE A 85 13.46 11.99 -12.06
N ILE A 86 12.78 12.37 -13.14
CA ILE A 86 11.50 13.09 -13.07
C ILE A 86 10.43 12.26 -12.38
N LEU A 87 10.36 10.95 -12.68
CA LEU A 87 9.39 10.07 -12.04
C LEU A 87 9.64 9.91 -10.54
N LEU A 88 10.89 9.73 -10.11
CA LEU A 88 11.22 9.70 -8.68
C LEU A 88 10.88 11.02 -7.98
N PHE A 89 11.15 12.16 -8.64
CA PHE A 89 10.80 13.46 -8.09
C PHE A 89 9.29 13.64 -7.89
N ILE A 90 8.49 13.17 -8.86
CA ILE A 90 7.02 13.20 -8.76
C ILE A 90 6.53 12.27 -7.63
N LEU A 91 7.12 11.08 -7.49
CA LEU A 91 6.77 10.14 -6.42
C LEU A 91 7.08 10.74 -5.05
N MET A 92 8.25 11.33 -4.86
CA MET A 92 8.62 12.02 -3.62
C MET A 92 7.64 13.15 -3.26
N LEU A 93 7.23 13.96 -4.25
CA LEU A 93 6.22 15.00 -4.00
C LEU A 93 4.86 14.42 -3.62
N ALA A 94 4.46 13.30 -4.23
CA ALA A 94 3.22 12.60 -3.90
C ALA A 94 3.26 12.01 -2.48
N GLU A 95 4.39 11.45 -2.04
CA GLU A 95 4.58 10.95 -0.67
C GLU A 95 4.47 12.09 0.35
N LEU A 96 5.15 13.21 0.12
CA LEU A 96 5.09 14.38 1.00
C LEU A 96 3.68 14.97 1.06
N ALA A 97 2.98 15.09 -0.07
CA ALA A 97 1.61 15.59 -0.11
C ALA A 97 0.67 14.65 0.67
N THR A 98 0.81 13.33 0.48
CA THR A 98 0.01 12.34 1.21
C THR A 98 0.26 12.41 2.71
N ALA A 99 1.52 12.51 3.15
CA ALA A 99 1.87 12.64 4.55
C ALA A 99 1.26 13.92 5.16
N CYS A 100 1.33 15.06 4.46
CA CYS A 100 0.70 16.31 4.91
C CYS A 100 -0.82 16.17 5.03
N ILE A 101 -1.49 15.56 4.04
CA ILE A 101 -2.94 15.33 4.08
C ILE A 101 -3.33 14.47 5.26
N LEU A 102 -2.62 13.37 5.51
CA LEU A 102 -2.90 12.46 6.63
C LEU A 102 -2.77 13.18 7.98
N LEU A 103 -1.74 14.01 8.14
CA LEU A 103 -1.52 14.76 9.39
C LEU A 103 -2.51 15.91 9.59
N MET A 104 -2.91 16.61 8.51
CA MET A 104 -3.81 17.77 8.62
C MET A 104 -5.29 17.39 8.75
N TYR A 105 -5.69 16.24 8.22
CA TYR A 105 -7.09 15.81 8.14
C TYR A 105 -7.39 14.56 8.98
N GLU A 106 -6.62 14.30 10.02
CA GLU A 106 -6.78 13.13 10.89
C GLU A 106 -8.24 12.95 11.37
N SER A 107 -8.85 13.99 11.92
CA SER A 107 -10.22 13.94 12.43
C SER A 107 -11.29 13.72 11.34
N GLU A 108 -11.04 14.20 10.12
CA GLU A 108 -11.96 13.98 8.99
C GLU A 108 -11.81 12.55 8.46
N ILE A 109 -10.61 12.01 8.48
CA ILE A 109 -10.33 10.61 8.10
C ILE A 109 -11.02 9.65 9.08
N GLU A 110 -11.01 9.94 10.38
CA GLU A 110 -11.74 9.17 11.38
C GLU A 110 -13.26 9.16 11.12
N LYS A 111 -13.85 10.33 10.87
CA LYS A 111 -15.28 10.44 10.53
C LYS A 111 -15.62 9.68 9.23
N PHE A 112 -14.75 9.78 8.24
CA PHE A 112 -14.92 9.07 6.97
C PHE A 112 -14.88 7.55 7.21
N LEU A 113 -13.90 7.06 7.97
CA LEU A 113 -13.77 5.65 8.31
C LEU A 113 -15.00 5.13 9.09
N ASP A 114 -15.45 5.89 10.09
CA ASP A 114 -16.64 5.56 10.87
C ASP A 114 -17.90 5.42 10.00
N ASN A 115 -18.12 6.40 9.12
CA ASN A 115 -19.25 6.37 8.20
C ASN A 115 -19.17 5.21 7.21
N ASP A 116 -17.99 4.94 6.68
CA ASP A 116 -17.76 3.87 5.71
C ASP A 116 -17.95 2.47 6.35
N LEU A 117 -17.48 2.29 7.60
CA LEU A 117 -17.74 1.07 8.36
C LEU A 117 -19.24 0.87 8.64
N LYS A 118 -20.01 1.93 8.89
CA LYS A 118 -21.47 1.87 9.05
C LYS A 118 -22.17 1.36 7.77
N ILE A 119 -21.78 1.91 6.63
CA ILE A 119 -22.29 1.48 5.32
C ILE A 119 -21.91 0.04 5.06
N GLY A 120 -20.64 -0.34 5.29
CA GLY A 120 -20.16 -1.71 5.12
C GLY A 120 -20.88 -2.71 6.00
N LEU A 121 -21.11 -2.39 7.28
CA LEU A 121 -21.86 -3.25 8.21
C LEU A 121 -23.31 -3.44 7.76
N LYS A 122 -23.97 -2.36 7.28
CA LYS A 122 -25.33 -2.44 6.75
C LYS A 122 -25.38 -3.39 5.56
N ASN A 123 -24.49 -3.24 4.59
CA ASN A 123 -24.40 -4.10 3.41
C ASN A 123 -24.14 -5.57 3.79
N SER A 124 -23.30 -5.81 4.81
CA SER A 124 -23.05 -7.16 5.33
C SER A 124 -24.29 -7.78 5.94
N LYS A 125 -25.08 -7.04 6.74
CA LYS A 125 -26.35 -7.51 7.28
C LYS A 125 -27.34 -7.88 6.19
N ASP A 126 -27.48 -7.04 5.16
CA ASP A 126 -28.40 -7.27 4.04
C ASP A 126 -28.01 -8.53 3.25
N LYS A 127 -26.71 -8.76 3.04
CA LYS A 127 -26.20 -9.99 2.39
C LYS A 127 -26.52 -11.25 3.21
N ARG A 128 -26.38 -11.19 4.54
CA ARG A 128 -26.67 -12.32 5.44
C ARG A 128 -28.15 -12.67 5.46
N ILE A 129 -29.03 -11.68 5.41
CA ILE A 129 -30.49 -11.91 5.27
C ILE A 129 -30.80 -12.66 3.98
N ASN A 130 -30.04 -12.41 2.91
CA ASN A 130 -30.19 -13.05 1.61
C ASN A 130 -29.45 -14.41 1.48
N GLY A 131 -28.96 -14.99 2.58
CA GLY A 131 -28.41 -16.34 2.64
C GLY A 131 -26.88 -16.47 2.49
N THR A 132 -26.13 -15.38 2.54
CA THR A 132 -24.66 -15.43 2.57
C THR A 132 -24.19 -15.67 4.00
N GLU A 133 -23.59 -16.84 4.29
CA GLU A 133 -23.16 -17.21 5.64
C GLU A 133 -21.88 -16.49 6.10
N THR A 134 -20.97 -16.18 5.17
CA THR A 134 -19.67 -15.54 5.48
C THR A 134 -19.40 -14.37 4.54
N ASP A 135 -18.85 -13.30 5.06
CA ASP A 135 -18.43 -12.15 4.28
C ASP A 135 -17.11 -11.54 4.82
N ASP A 136 -16.75 -10.40 4.25
CA ASP A 136 -15.49 -9.71 4.57
C ASP A 136 -15.45 -9.22 6.02
N TRP A 137 -16.60 -8.91 6.65
CA TRP A 137 -16.68 -8.56 8.06
C TRP A 137 -16.21 -9.70 8.97
N ASP A 138 -16.48 -10.97 8.61
CA ASP A 138 -15.96 -12.10 9.38
C ASP A 138 -14.44 -12.12 9.39
N THR A 139 -13.82 -11.85 8.23
CA THR A 139 -12.36 -11.77 8.13
C THR A 139 -11.78 -10.66 8.99
N VAL A 140 -12.39 -9.46 8.97
CA VAL A 140 -11.96 -8.33 9.81
C VAL A 140 -12.10 -8.66 11.29
N GLN A 141 -13.26 -9.18 11.70
CA GLN A 141 -13.53 -9.50 13.10
C GLN A 141 -12.57 -10.56 13.65
N ILE A 142 -12.25 -11.58 12.85
CA ILE A 142 -11.29 -12.62 13.24
C ILE A 142 -9.87 -12.06 13.27
N THR A 143 -9.46 -11.30 12.26
CA THR A 143 -8.09 -10.78 12.13
C THR A 143 -7.77 -9.76 13.21
N PHE A 144 -8.68 -8.84 13.46
CA PHE A 144 -8.48 -7.78 14.47
C PHE A 144 -9.02 -8.12 15.85
N GLN A 145 -9.63 -9.30 16.00
CA GLN A 145 -10.21 -9.74 17.28
C GLN A 145 -11.18 -8.70 17.85
N CYS A 146 -12.14 -8.28 17.04
CA CYS A 146 -13.13 -7.24 17.32
C CYS A 146 -14.53 -7.69 16.91
N CYS A 147 -15.58 -7.00 17.37
CA CYS A 147 -16.95 -7.34 17.00
C CYS A 147 -17.82 -6.10 16.77
N GLY A 148 -18.45 -6.02 15.59
CA GLY A 148 -19.22 -4.86 15.17
C GLY A 148 -18.36 -3.63 14.94
N ILE A 149 -18.96 -2.47 14.79
CA ILE A 149 -18.24 -1.19 14.68
C ILE A 149 -17.77 -0.76 16.05
N TYR A 150 -18.71 -0.61 17.01
CA TYR A 150 -18.44 -0.20 18.39
C TYR A 150 -18.48 -1.36 19.37
N ASN A 151 -19.39 -2.31 19.15
CA ASN A 151 -19.56 -3.53 19.96
C ASN A 151 -20.46 -4.55 19.27
N SER A 152 -20.70 -5.70 19.93
CA SER A 152 -21.53 -6.79 19.42
C SER A 152 -23.01 -6.42 19.19
N THR A 153 -23.52 -5.38 19.87
CA THR A 153 -24.93 -4.94 19.71
C THR A 153 -25.21 -4.33 18.33
N ASP A 154 -24.17 -3.90 17.63
CA ASP A 154 -24.30 -3.38 16.27
C ASP A 154 -24.88 -4.43 15.30
N TRP A 155 -24.70 -5.72 15.61
CA TRP A 155 -25.29 -6.84 14.84
C TRP A 155 -26.76 -7.12 15.22
N SER A 156 -27.32 -6.39 16.19
CA SER A 156 -28.67 -6.65 16.72
C SER A 156 -28.78 -8.10 17.23
N ASN A 157 -29.74 -8.89 16.73
CA ASN A 157 -29.96 -10.28 17.18
C ASN A 157 -29.13 -11.33 16.40
N ASN A 158 -28.41 -10.94 15.34
CA ASN A 158 -27.72 -11.85 14.44
C ASN A 158 -26.19 -11.69 14.49
N VAL A 159 -25.61 -11.81 15.70
CA VAL A 159 -24.15 -11.70 15.90
C VAL A 159 -23.46 -12.88 15.19
N PRO A 160 -22.52 -12.61 14.25
CA PRO A 160 -21.83 -13.64 13.52
C PRO A 160 -20.86 -14.46 14.38
N LYS A 161 -20.55 -15.68 13.94
CA LYS A 161 -19.60 -16.58 14.64
C LYS A 161 -18.19 -16.00 14.75
N SER A 162 -17.80 -15.14 13.82
CA SER A 162 -16.51 -14.42 13.82
C SER A 162 -16.31 -13.49 15.01
N CYS A 163 -17.39 -13.07 15.65
CA CYS A 163 -17.38 -12.33 16.92
C CYS A 163 -17.03 -13.18 18.14
N ASN A 164 -17.12 -14.51 18.05
CA ASN A 164 -16.90 -15.38 19.21
C ASN A 164 -15.42 -15.46 19.58
N VAL A 165 -15.14 -15.32 20.87
CA VAL A 165 -13.80 -15.54 21.42
C VAL A 165 -13.53 -17.05 21.43
N PRO A 166 -12.43 -17.55 20.85
CA PRO A 166 -12.05 -18.94 20.94
C PRO A 166 -11.79 -19.37 22.39
N GLY A 167 -12.41 -20.47 22.83
CA GLY A 167 -12.18 -21.05 24.16
C GLY A 167 -13.43 -21.08 25.05
N ASN A 168 -13.33 -21.72 26.21
CA ASN A 168 -14.44 -21.87 27.18
C ASN A 168 -14.50 -20.73 28.21
N GLY A 169 -14.11 -19.51 27.84
CA GLY A 169 -14.10 -18.35 28.74
C GLY A 169 -15.51 -17.80 29.02
N THR A 170 -15.62 -16.98 30.08
CA THR A 170 -16.85 -16.29 30.47
C THR A 170 -17.33 -15.26 29.43
N GLN A 171 -16.44 -14.85 28.53
CA GLN A 171 -16.71 -13.83 27.52
C GLN A 171 -17.06 -14.47 26.18
N LYS A 172 -18.31 -14.29 25.73
CA LYS A 172 -18.81 -14.89 24.49
C LYS A 172 -18.28 -14.20 23.24
N TYR A 173 -18.17 -12.86 23.26
CA TYR A 173 -17.80 -12.03 22.11
C TYR A 173 -16.56 -11.21 22.40
N TRP A 174 -15.86 -10.79 21.34
CA TRP A 174 -14.74 -9.84 21.46
C TRP A 174 -15.20 -8.55 22.17
N PRO A 175 -14.43 -8.05 23.15
CA PRO A 175 -14.87 -6.94 24.02
C PRO A 175 -14.85 -5.58 23.34
N GLN A 176 -14.06 -5.44 22.25
CA GLN A 176 -13.89 -4.19 21.53
C GLN A 176 -14.57 -4.22 20.16
N GLY A 177 -15.11 -3.05 19.74
CA GLY A 177 -15.54 -2.81 18.38
C GLY A 177 -14.37 -2.61 17.41
N CYS A 178 -14.62 -2.89 16.15
CA CYS A 178 -13.59 -2.88 15.12
C CYS A 178 -13.08 -1.47 14.82
N PHE A 179 -13.91 -0.43 14.93
CA PHE A 179 -13.45 0.95 14.75
C PHE A 179 -12.29 1.30 15.70
N LYS A 180 -12.52 1.10 17.01
CA LYS A 180 -11.51 1.39 18.03
C LYS A 180 -10.27 0.50 17.90
N LYS A 181 -10.46 -0.76 17.51
CA LYS A 181 -9.35 -1.69 17.31
C LYS A 181 -8.50 -1.31 16.11
N LEU A 182 -9.14 -0.90 15.01
CA LEU A 182 -8.43 -0.41 13.81
C LEU A 182 -7.67 0.88 14.12
N GLN A 183 -8.30 1.84 14.84
CA GLN A 183 -7.65 3.07 15.26
C GLN A 183 -6.41 2.79 16.12
N ALA A 184 -6.52 1.97 17.16
CA ALA A 184 -5.39 1.60 18.02
C ALA A 184 -4.28 0.89 17.22
N THR A 185 -4.62 -0.03 16.30
CA THR A 185 -3.65 -0.70 15.45
C THR A 185 -2.93 0.29 14.52
N PHE A 186 -3.63 1.29 14.01
CA PHE A 186 -3.04 2.35 13.19
C PHE A 186 -2.07 3.19 14.00
N GLU A 187 -2.48 3.66 15.20
CA GLU A 187 -1.64 4.45 16.12
C GLU A 187 -0.37 3.69 16.52
N GLU A 188 -0.50 2.42 16.90
CA GLU A 188 0.64 1.55 17.26
C GLU A 188 1.65 1.37 16.10
N ASN A 189 1.18 1.39 14.86
CA ASN A 189 2.03 1.20 13.68
C ASN A 189 2.45 2.51 13.00
N LEU A 190 1.96 3.67 13.47
CA LEU A 190 2.24 4.96 12.85
C LEU A 190 3.75 5.28 12.82
N LEU A 191 4.47 4.97 13.90
CA LEU A 191 5.92 5.16 13.97
C LEU A 191 6.65 4.29 12.93
N ASN A 192 6.27 3.02 12.81
CA ASN A 192 6.87 2.10 11.85
C ASN A 192 6.57 2.53 10.40
N ALA A 193 5.35 2.99 10.15
CA ALA A 193 4.95 3.54 8.85
C ALA A 193 5.76 4.81 8.52
N GLY A 194 5.92 5.72 9.48
CA GLY A 194 6.73 6.93 9.33
C GLY A 194 8.20 6.63 9.03
N ILE A 195 8.80 5.67 9.73
CA ILE A 195 10.16 5.21 9.45
C ILE A 195 10.24 4.64 8.02
N GLY A 196 9.25 3.84 7.61
CA GLY A 196 9.17 3.30 6.24
C GLY A 196 9.18 4.40 5.18
N VAL A 197 8.36 5.44 5.34
CA VAL A 197 8.30 6.59 4.41
C VAL A 197 9.65 7.30 4.34
N ILE A 198 10.31 7.55 5.49
CA ILE A 198 11.63 8.20 5.52
C ILE A 198 12.67 7.36 4.76
N VAL A 199 12.65 6.05 4.93
CA VAL A 199 13.57 5.14 4.21
C VAL A 199 13.34 5.21 2.70
N VAL A 200 12.08 5.22 2.25
CA VAL A 200 11.73 5.35 0.82
C VAL A 200 12.20 6.69 0.28
N CYS A 201 11.94 7.80 0.96
CA CYS A 201 12.45 9.13 0.57
C CYS A 201 13.99 9.16 0.42
N ILE A 202 14.72 8.52 1.33
CA ILE A 202 16.19 8.45 1.24
C ILE A 202 16.61 7.68 -0.02
N ILE A 203 15.97 6.55 -0.32
CA ILE A 203 16.24 5.75 -1.52
C ILE A 203 15.94 6.55 -2.79
N GLU A 204 14.84 7.29 -2.83
CA GLU A 204 14.47 8.15 -3.96
C GLU A 204 15.49 9.26 -4.20
N VAL A 205 15.92 9.97 -3.13
CA VAL A 205 16.96 11.01 -3.21
C VAL A 205 18.27 10.46 -3.73
N LEU A 206 18.71 9.30 -3.23
CA LEU A 206 19.92 8.63 -3.72
C LEU A 206 19.78 8.22 -5.19
N GLY A 207 18.62 7.69 -5.59
CA GLY A 207 18.32 7.35 -6.99
C GLY A 207 18.38 8.56 -7.90
N MET A 208 17.81 9.70 -7.48
CA MET A 208 17.87 10.97 -8.21
C MET A 208 19.31 11.47 -8.35
N CYS A 209 20.09 11.46 -7.28
CA CYS A 209 21.50 11.88 -7.30
C CYS A 209 22.33 11.02 -8.26
N PHE A 210 22.15 9.70 -8.21
CA PHE A 210 22.88 8.77 -9.08
C PHE A 210 22.49 8.94 -10.54
N SER A 211 21.21 9.08 -10.82
CA SER A 211 20.69 9.32 -12.17
C SER A 211 21.25 10.61 -12.76
N MET A 212 21.21 11.71 -12.01
CA MET A 212 21.72 13.01 -12.47
C MET A 212 23.23 12.99 -12.69
N THR A 213 23.98 12.33 -11.80
CA THR A 213 25.44 12.18 -11.95
C THR A 213 25.80 11.43 -13.23
N LEU A 214 25.13 10.30 -13.50
CA LEU A 214 25.29 9.54 -14.74
C LEU A 214 24.88 10.35 -15.97
N PHE A 215 23.74 11.03 -15.91
CA PHE A 215 23.27 11.90 -16.98
C PHE A 215 24.28 13.00 -17.34
N CYS A 216 24.79 13.72 -16.34
CA CYS A 216 25.80 14.76 -16.56
C CYS A 216 27.10 14.21 -17.16
N HIS A 217 27.55 13.04 -16.68
CA HIS A 217 28.77 12.40 -17.21
C HIS A 217 28.60 11.98 -18.66
N ILE A 218 27.50 11.29 -19.01
CA ILE A 218 27.22 10.86 -20.37
C ILE A 218 27.05 12.07 -21.31
N SER A 219 26.48 13.15 -20.80
CA SER A 219 26.32 14.39 -21.56
C SER A 219 27.66 15.02 -21.93
N ARG A 220 28.62 15.02 -21.00
CA ARG A 220 29.95 15.59 -21.24
C ARG A 220 30.85 14.71 -22.11
N SER A 221 30.69 13.40 -22.04
CA SER A 221 31.52 12.44 -22.81
C SER A 221 31.06 12.25 -24.25
N GLY A 222 29.99 12.88 -24.72
CA GLY A 222 29.46 12.75 -26.09
C GLY A 222 28.88 11.39 -26.45
N LEU A 223 28.87 10.43 -25.52
CA LEU A 223 28.44 9.04 -25.73
C LEU A 223 26.93 8.84 -25.84
N GLY A 224 26.14 9.89 -25.63
CA GLY A 224 24.68 9.78 -25.54
C GLY A 224 23.90 9.94 -26.85
N TYR A 225 24.53 9.82 -28.02
CA TYR A 225 23.89 9.83 -29.32
C TYR A 225 24.39 8.63 -30.16
N LYS A 226 23.82 7.48 -29.93
CA LYS A 226 23.73 6.40 -30.90
C LYS A 226 22.39 5.70 -30.73
#